data_31d8ab3eb668fbd672f2961d39a588e4
#
_entry.id   31d8ab3eb668fbd672f2961d39a588e4
#
_cell.length_a   1.000
_cell.length_b   1.000
_cell.length_c   1.000
_cell.angle_alpha   90.00
_cell.angle_beta   90.00
_cell.angle_gamma   90.00
#
_symmetry.space_group_name_H-M   'P 1'
#
loop_
_entity.id
_entity.type
_entity.pdbx_description
1 polymer ?
#
loop_
_entity_poly.entity_id
_entity_poly.type
_entity_poly.pdbx_seq_one_letter_code
_entity_poly.pdbx_strand_id
1 'polypeptide(L)'
;MKRLILLHIVCCCFLVGKADYEMNTDSLIQVFQNLPHDSTRLVALNNIIRIEQNNPKCIQFSDTLMKEALFQKDDKYAGLAAYYHLLYYYNHNKTDSVAKWITQMEPHVHKSGIWDYFFDAKRFQIDLYTYNEEYERAISEANKMKQQAFEKNNHRGLVAAHQCLSNAYIGSQRWEEGIKALEEAYKLLAPDANPVVRISVLSQLVSVTKEMKNNSKLFKYLQELESTLYKHIKENPSLKDGFSDVFLFNELFYAYYYLNTQQPQRAYEHLVKAKEYQNENNYFMYQVLYFDTYARYYKYIGEYQKASDYIDTTLVMLKDNYASDYAEQLLVKAKIWVKAGDSEKAVPLYQKALAIKDSASMSLANNQMEQIKSSYQLDKINMEQQRHNNRIRLIFLAVIIVVLFVLFIFMFRLAMVRKALKRSENEIRKAAATVRETNEIKNRFLSNMSYNIRTPLNNVVGFSQLIACEPNIDEGTRKEYSNIIHQSSEKLMRLVNDVLDLSRLEAQMMKFQIQVYDAVELCNEACYMAVSYTHLRAHETDSYL
;
A
#
# COMPACT_ATOMS: atom_id res chain seq x y z
N MET A 1 6.04 -3.03 -8.44
CA MET A 1 5.82 -3.96 -7.30
C MET A 1 4.89 -3.44 -6.21
N LYS A 2 4.90 -2.15 -5.81
CA LYS A 2 3.91 -1.60 -4.83
C LYS A 2 2.47 -1.77 -5.27
N ARG A 3 2.16 -1.48 -6.54
CA ARG A 3 0.84 -1.73 -7.12
C ARG A 3 0.55 -3.22 -7.31
N LEU A 4 1.58 -4.06 -7.46
CA LEU A 4 1.47 -5.51 -7.54
C LEU A 4 0.90 -6.09 -6.23
N ILE A 5 1.35 -5.59 -5.07
CA ILE A 5 0.82 -5.97 -3.76
C ILE A 5 -0.60 -5.43 -3.58
N LEU A 6 -0.84 -4.16 -3.91
CA LEU A 6 -2.15 -3.53 -3.85
C LEU A 6 -3.17 -4.18 -4.80
N LEU A 7 -2.77 -4.51 -6.02
CA LEU A 7 -3.63 -5.15 -7.02
C LEU A 7 -3.83 -6.65 -6.78
N HIS A 8 -2.89 -7.34 -6.12
CA HIS A 8 -3.08 -8.72 -5.66
C HIS A 8 -4.29 -8.84 -4.73
N ILE A 9 -4.55 -7.81 -3.96
CA ILE A 9 -5.68 -7.69 -3.03
C ILE A 9 -7.01 -7.65 -3.78
N VAL A 10 -7.06 -6.91 -4.87
CA VAL A 10 -8.26 -6.80 -5.72
C VAL A 10 -8.58 -8.15 -6.35
N CYS A 11 -7.58 -8.90 -6.80
CA CYS A 11 -7.76 -10.16 -7.51
C CYS A 11 -8.28 -11.30 -6.64
N CYS A 12 -7.83 -11.41 -5.38
CA CYS A 12 -8.35 -12.43 -4.45
C CYS A 12 -9.85 -12.24 -4.13
N CYS A 13 -10.42 -11.06 -4.37
CA CYS A 13 -11.84 -10.79 -4.19
C CYS A 13 -12.70 -11.30 -5.35
N PHE A 14 -12.12 -11.44 -6.55
CA PHE A 14 -12.80 -11.96 -7.74
C PHE A 14 -12.93 -13.48 -7.79
N LEU A 15 -12.16 -14.21 -6.97
CA LEU A 15 -12.16 -15.67 -6.97
C LEU A 15 -13.48 -16.30 -6.49
N VAL A 16 -14.33 -15.53 -5.82
CA VAL A 16 -15.63 -16.04 -5.33
C VAL A 16 -16.70 -16.13 -6.42
N GLY A 17 -16.52 -15.48 -7.56
CA GLY A 17 -17.58 -15.29 -8.56
C GLY A 17 -17.55 -16.21 -9.79
N LYS A 18 -16.41 -16.85 -10.11
CA LYS A 18 -16.27 -17.57 -11.39
C LYS A 18 -16.59 -19.07 -11.34
N ALA A 19 -16.75 -19.66 -10.19
CA ALA A 19 -16.61 -21.11 -10.07
C ALA A 19 -17.89 -21.95 -10.01
N ASP A 20 -19.09 -21.39 -10.04
CA ASP A 20 -20.27 -22.19 -9.70
C ASP A 20 -21.33 -22.43 -10.78
N TYR A 21 -21.25 -21.91 -11.98
CA TYR A 21 -22.36 -22.16 -12.93
C TYR A 21 -21.94 -22.26 -14.42
N GLU A 22 -21.92 -23.48 -14.94
CA GLU A 22 -22.14 -23.78 -16.36
C GLU A 22 -23.64 -23.64 -16.78
N MET A 23 -24.50 -23.07 -15.93
CA MET A 23 -25.89 -22.82 -16.33
C MET A 23 -25.97 -21.63 -17.28
N ASN A 24 -26.51 -21.87 -18.48
CA ASN A 24 -26.79 -20.83 -19.44
C ASN A 24 -27.70 -19.76 -18.79
N THR A 25 -27.20 -18.52 -18.67
CA THR A 25 -27.89 -17.39 -18.05
C THR A 25 -29.27 -17.16 -18.69
N ASP A 26 -29.40 -17.40 -20.00
CA ASP A 26 -30.68 -17.24 -20.73
C ASP A 26 -31.75 -18.21 -20.21
N SER A 27 -31.37 -19.45 -19.86
CA SER A 27 -32.29 -20.42 -19.27
C SER A 27 -32.76 -19.97 -17.87
N LEU A 28 -31.88 -19.41 -17.07
CA LEU A 28 -32.24 -18.86 -15.74
C LEU A 28 -33.16 -17.64 -15.87
N ILE A 29 -32.95 -16.79 -16.87
CA ILE A 29 -33.79 -15.62 -17.13
C ILE A 29 -35.20 -16.08 -17.54
N GLN A 30 -35.33 -17.10 -18.41
CA GLN A 30 -36.63 -17.66 -18.76
C GLN A 30 -37.39 -18.25 -17.57
N VAL A 31 -36.68 -18.99 -16.70
CA VAL A 31 -37.26 -19.52 -15.46
C VAL A 31 -37.72 -18.38 -14.58
N PHE A 32 -36.88 -17.38 -14.36
CA PHE A 32 -37.19 -16.19 -13.52
C PHE A 32 -38.48 -15.46 -14.00
N GLN A 33 -38.66 -15.30 -15.29
CA GLN A 33 -39.86 -14.59 -15.85
C GLN A 33 -41.17 -15.24 -15.44
N ASN A 34 -41.17 -16.58 -15.22
CA ASN A 34 -42.36 -17.36 -14.89
C ASN A 34 -42.53 -17.63 -13.40
N LEU A 35 -41.59 -17.17 -12.52
CA LEU A 35 -41.68 -17.36 -11.09
C LEU A 35 -42.71 -16.43 -10.45
N PRO A 36 -43.43 -16.88 -9.41
CA PRO A 36 -44.31 -16.04 -8.61
C PRO A 36 -43.50 -14.98 -7.85
N HIS A 37 -44.20 -13.95 -7.35
CA HIS A 37 -43.61 -12.90 -6.51
C HIS A 37 -43.41 -13.37 -5.07
N ASP A 38 -42.47 -14.31 -4.88
CA ASP A 38 -42.09 -14.90 -3.59
C ASP A 38 -40.56 -15.02 -3.45
N SER A 39 -40.10 -15.69 -2.39
CA SER A 39 -38.68 -15.87 -2.12
C SER A 39 -37.92 -16.62 -3.22
N THR A 40 -38.58 -17.48 -4.00
CA THR A 40 -37.92 -18.22 -5.11
C THR A 40 -37.49 -17.26 -6.22
N ARG A 41 -38.28 -16.22 -6.47
CA ARG A 41 -37.95 -15.16 -7.43
C ARG A 41 -36.74 -14.33 -7.01
N LEU A 42 -36.61 -14.03 -5.69
CA LEU A 42 -35.44 -13.34 -5.13
C LEU A 42 -34.18 -14.18 -5.26
N VAL A 43 -34.27 -15.49 -4.98
CA VAL A 43 -33.15 -16.43 -5.13
C VAL A 43 -32.70 -16.53 -6.58
N ALA A 44 -33.65 -16.65 -7.53
CA ALA A 44 -33.33 -16.71 -8.96
C ALA A 44 -32.63 -15.46 -9.46
N LEU A 45 -33.13 -14.27 -9.11
CA LEU A 45 -32.49 -12.99 -9.42
C LEU A 45 -31.08 -12.88 -8.85
N ASN A 46 -30.89 -13.25 -7.58
CA ASN A 46 -29.60 -13.26 -6.93
C ASN A 46 -28.58 -14.14 -7.68
N ASN A 47 -29.01 -15.33 -8.14
CA ASN A 47 -28.16 -16.23 -8.91
C ASN A 47 -27.81 -15.67 -10.29
N ILE A 48 -28.77 -15.06 -11.00
CA ILE A 48 -28.53 -14.39 -12.28
C ILE A 48 -27.49 -13.27 -12.09
N ILE A 49 -27.64 -12.43 -11.07
CA ILE A 49 -26.73 -11.32 -10.80
C ILE A 49 -25.32 -11.83 -10.50
N ARG A 50 -25.18 -12.92 -9.73
CA ARG A 50 -23.87 -13.52 -9.43
C ARG A 50 -23.13 -13.99 -10.69
N ILE A 51 -23.85 -14.49 -11.70
CA ILE A 51 -23.27 -14.90 -12.98
C ILE A 51 -22.91 -13.66 -13.82
N GLU A 52 -23.81 -12.67 -13.88
CA GLU A 52 -23.69 -11.48 -14.71
C GLU A 52 -22.92 -10.32 -14.02
N GLN A 53 -22.29 -10.54 -12.89
CA GLN A 53 -21.73 -9.46 -12.04
C GLN A 53 -20.73 -8.55 -12.75
N ASN A 54 -20.06 -9.02 -13.82
CA ASN A 54 -19.13 -8.24 -14.63
C ASN A 54 -19.76 -7.64 -15.89
N ASN A 55 -21.03 -7.95 -16.16
CA ASN A 55 -21.76 -7.45 -17.32
C ASN A 55 -22.59 -6.21 -16.94
N PRO A 56 -22.71 -5.19 -17.81
CA PRO A 56 -23.62 -4.05 -17.57
C PRO A 56 -25.06 -4.43 -17.24
N LYS A 57 -25.54 -5.60 -17.69
CA LYS A 57 -26.85 -6.16 -17.33
C LYS A 57 -27.00 -6.40 -15.81
N CYS A 58 -25.89 -6.56 -15.07
CA CYS A 58 -25.90 -6.69 -13.62
C CYS A 58 -26.70 -5.56 -12.95
N ILE A 59 -26.55 -4.33 -13.41
CA ILE A 59 -27.28 -3.17 -12.85
C ILE A 59 -28.78 -3.36 -13.00
N GLN A 60 -29.27 -3.76 -14.20
CA GLN A 60 -30.70 -3.92 -14.48
C GLN A 60 -31.32 -5.03 -13.61
N PHE A 61 -30.59 -6.15 -13.44
CA PHE A 61 -31.03 -7.22 -12.56
C PHE A 61 -31.00 -6.82 -11.09
N SER A 62 -29.99 -6.03 -10.67
CA SER A 62 -29.89 -5.51 -9.31
C SER A 62 -31.01 -4.52 -8.99
N ASP A 63 -31.39 -3.66 -9.94
CA ASP A 63 -32.58 -2.80 -9.83
C ASP A 63 -33.87 -3.62 -9.68
N THR A 64 -33.98 -4.70 -10.46
CA THR A 64 -35.12 -5.62 -10.39
C THR A 64 -35.16 -6.34 -9.05
N LEU A 65 -34.01 -6.81 -8.54
CA LEU A 65 -33.89 -7.43 -7.23
C LEU A 65 -34.27 -6.45 -6.12
N MET A 66 -33.81 -5.19 -6.20
CA MET A 66 -34.18 -4.16 -5.22
C MET A 66 -35.69 -3.93 -5.17
N LYS A 67 -36.33 -3.77 -6.35
CA LYS A 67 -37.78 -3.54 -6.43
C LYS A 67 -38.57 -4.73 -5.87
N GLU A 68 -38.18 -5.95 -6.24
CA GLU A 68 -38.82 -7.17 -5.78
C GLU A 68 -38.64 -7.38 -4.28
N ALA A 69 -37.43 -7.16 -3.76
CA ALA A 69 -37.11 -7.28 -2.34
C ALA A 69 -37.91 -6.26 -1.49
N LEU A 70 -38.03 -5.01 -1.97
CA LEU A 70 -38.83 -3.97 -1.28
C LEU A 70 -40.32 -4.33 -1.33
N PHE A 71 -40.83 -4.87 -2.42
CA PHE A 71 -42.20 -5.35 -2.53
C PHE A 71 -42.53 -6.47 -1.53
N GLN A 72 -41.59 -7.44 -1.40
CA GLN A 72 -41.72 -8.56 -0.46
C GLN A 72 -41.30 -8.19 0.97
N LYS A 73 -40.81 -6.96 1.21
CA LYS A 73 -40.26 -6.49 2.50
C LYS A 73 -39.10 -7.36 3.00
N ASP A 74 -38.27 -7.84 2.06
CA ASP A 74 -37.07 -8.61 2.37
C ASP A 74 -35.84 -7.71 2.41
N ASP A 75 -35.47 -7.27 3.60
CA ASP A 75 -34.30 -6.41 3.82
C ASP A 75 -32.97 -7.11 3.46
N LYS A 76 -32.90 -8.45 3.49
CA LYS A 76 -31.70 -9.19 3.11
C LYS A 76 -31.41 -9.01 1.61
N TYR A 77 -32.39 -9.29 0.75
CA TYR A 77 -32.20 -9.16 -0.69
C TYR A 77 -32.16 -7.69 -1.15
N ALA A 78 -32.81 -6.77 -0.45
CA ALA A 78 -32.63 -5.34 -0.69
C ALA A 78 -31.17 -4.89 -0.40
N GLY A 79 -30.59 -5.35 0.70
CA GLY A 79 -29.19 -5.11 1.02
C GLY A 79 -28.22 -5.74 0.02
N LEU A 80 -28.51 -6.97 -0.46
CA LEU A 80 -27.72 -7.63 -1.50
C LEU A 80 -27.82 -6.90 -2.85
N ALA A 81 -28.99 -6.39 -3.23
CA ALA A 81 -29.14 -5.59 -4.45
C ALA A 81 -28.25 -4.34 -4.41
N ALA A 82 -28.23 -3.63 -3.28
CA ALA A 82 -27.35 -2.48 -3.08
C ALA A 82 -25.84 -2.90 -3.16
N TYR A 83 -25.49 -4.05 -2.60
CA TYR A 83 -24.14 -4.62 -2.68
C TYR A 83 -23.71 -4.90 -4.12
N TYR A 84 -24.58 -5.45 -4.97
CA TYR A 84 -24.24 -5.73 -6.37
C TYR A 84 -24.08 -4.45 -7.21
N HIS A 85 -24.90 -3.42 -6.96
CA HIS A 85 -24.67 -2.09 -7.54
C HIS A 85 -23.30 -1.55 -7.16
N LEU A 86 -22.97 -1.61 -5.86
CA LEU A 86 -21.68 -1.17 -5.34
C LEU A 86 -20.53 -1.91 -6.02
N LEU A 87 -20.62 -3.24 -6.13
CA LEU A 87 -19.60 -4.09 -6.75
C LEU A 87 -19.36 -3.69 -8.21
N TYR A 88 -20.41 -3.45 -8.99
CA TYR A 88 -20.29 -2.96 -10.34
C TYR A 88 -19.54 -1.63 -10.42
N TYR A 89 -19.91 -0.66 -9.59
CA TYR A 89 -19.25 0.65 -9.58
C TYR A 89 -17.82 0.59 -9.04
N TYR A 90 -17.54 -0.30 -8.12
CA TYR A 90 -16.18 -0.59 -7.67
C TYR A 90 -15.29 -1.07 -8.83
N ASN A 91 -15.76 -2.04 -9.62
CA ASN A 91 -15.06 -2.55 -10.79
C ASN A 91 -14.78 -1.49 -11.86
N HIS A 92 -15.59 -0.42 -11.88
CA HIS A 92 -15.42 0.72 -12.77
C HIS A 92 -14.73 1.94 -12.12
N ASN A 93 -14.14 1.77 -10.95
CA ASN A 93 -13.41 2.79 -10.18
C ASN A 93 -14.23 4.08 -9.92
N LYS A 94 -15.52 3.93 -9.57
CA LYS A 94 -16.46 5.03 -9.29
C LYS A 94 -16.67 5.24 -7.79
N THR A 95 -15.72 5.89 -7.13
CA THR A 95 -15.66 6.05 -5.66
C THR A 95 -16.93 6.65 -5.06
N ASP A 96 -17.48 7.73 -5.66
CA ASP A 96 -18.69 8.39 -5.15
C ASP A 96 -19.91 7.49 -5.24
N SER A 97 -20.03 6.70 -6.32
CA SER A 97 -21.11 5.74 -6.48
C SER A 97 -21.03 4.61 -5.46
N VAL A 98 -19.83 4.14 -5.15
CA VAL A 98 -19.58 3.14 -4.11
C VAL A 98 -20.05 3.67 -2.74
N ALA A 99 -19.65 4.89 -2.38
CA ALA A 99 -20.06 5.52 -1.11
C ALA A 99 -21.58 5.68 -1.01
N LYS A 100 -22.23 6.10 -2.10
CA LYS A 100 -23.69 6.22 -2.17
C LYS A 100 -24.40 4.89 -1.89
N TRP A 101 -23.95 3.81 -2.52
CA TRP A 101 -24.57 2.50 -2.37
C TRP A 101 -24.32 1.87 -1.00
N ILE A 102 -23.19 2.15 -0.33
CA ILE A 102 -22.98 1.78 1.08
C ILE A 102 -24.04 2.41 1.96
N THR A 103 -24.30 3.72 1.77
CA THR A 103 -25.32 4.45 2.55
C THR A 103 -26.73 3.88 2.31
N GLN A 104 -27.03 3.46 1.09
CA GLN A 104 -28.31 2.81 0.78
C GLN A 104 -28.42 1.38 1.35
N MET A 105 -27.32 0.66 1.44
CA MET A 105 -27.26 -0.71 1.97
C MET A 105 -27.45 -0.73 3.50
N GLU A 106 -26.90 0.25 4.22
CA GLU A 106 -26.78 0.25 5.67
C GLU A 106 -28.10 0.04 6.44
N PRO A 107 -29.25 0.69 6.09
CA PRO A 107 -30.52 0.46 6.77
C PRO A 107 -31.02 -0.99 6.66
N HIS A 108 -30.77 -1.64 5.50
CA HIS A 108 -31.14 -3.03 5.26
C HIS A 108 -30.26 -4.01 6.01
N VAL A 109 -28.96 -3.69 6.16
CA VAL A 109 -28.01 -4.47 6.96
C VAL A 109 -28.40 -4.53 8.43
N HIS A 110 -28.81 -3.39 8.99
CA HIS A 110 -29.25 -3.32 10.40
C HIS A 110 -30.44 -4.21 10.69
N LYS A 111 -31.36 -4.40 9.72
CA LYS A 111 -32.56 -5.22 9.88
C LYS A 111 -32.31 -6.70 9.56
N SER A 112 -31.51 -6.99 8.54
CA SER A 112 -31.29 -8.35 8.03
C SER A 112 -30.08 -9.07 8.64
N GLY A 113 -29.15 -8.33 9.24
CA GLY A 113 -27.93 -8.89 9.83
C GLY A 113 -26.86 -9.32 8.82
N ILE A 114 -26.93 -8.91 7.55
CA ILE A 114 -25.91 -9.29 6.52
C ILE A 114 -24.62 -8.48 6.68
N TRP A 115 -24.04 -8.45 7.86
CA TRP A 115 -22.85 -7.68 8.20
C TRP A 115 -21.63 -8.06 7.36
N ASP A 116 -21.49 -9.33 6.96
CA ASP A 116 -20.36 -9.77 6.13
C ASP A 116 -20.30 -9.02 4.80
N TYR A 117 -21.43 -8.86 4.13
CA TYR A 117 -21.52 -8.11 2.88
C TYR A 117 -21.30 -6.61 3.09
N PHE A 118 -21.74 -6.09 4.23
CA PHE A 118 -21.50 -4.69 4.57
C PHE A 118 -20.01 -4.39 4.78
N PHE A 119 -19.31 -5.25 5.50
CA PHE A 119 -17.87 -5.09 5.70
C PHE A 119 -17.07 -5.34 4.43
N ASP A 120 -17.50 -6.23 3.55
CA ASP A 120 -16.94 -6.35 2.20
C ASP A 120 -17.15 -5.06 1.38
N ALA A 121 -18.33 -4.45 1.45
CA ALA A 121 -18.62 -3.17 0.81
C ALA A 121 -17.73 -2.03 1.34
N LYS A 122 -17.57 -1.95 2.65
CA LYS A 122 -16.65 -0.99 3.30
C LYS A 122 -15.21 -1.21 2.87
N ARG A 123 -14.75 -2.47 2.78
CA ARG A 123 -13.43 -2.82 2.28
C ARG A 123 -13.22 -2.30 0.87
N PHE A 124 -14.14 -2.51 -0.06
CA PHE A 124 -14.04 -2.00 -1.42
C PHE A 124 -13.91 -0.47 -1.48
N GLN A 125 -14.63 0.26 -0.63
CA GLN A 125 -14.48 1.70 -0.53
C GLN A 125 -13.08 2.11 -0.07
N ILE A 126 -12.55 1.43 0.95
CA ILE A 126 -11.22 1.70 1.50
C ILE A 126 -10.12 1.32 0.50
N ASP A 127 -10.30 0.23 -0.25
CA ASP A 127 -9.40 -0.18 -1.32
C ASP A 127 -9.33 0.88 -2.43
N LEU A 128 -10.46 1.54 -2.79
CA LEU A 128 -10.45 2.66 -3.74
C LEU A 128 -9.68 3.87 -3.19
N TYR A 129 -9.83 4.21 -1.92
CA TYR A 129 -9.01 5.28 -1.32
C TYR A 129 -7.52 4.93 -1.37
N THR A 130 -7.17 3.69 -1.08
CA THR A 130 -5.78 3.21 -1.14
C THR A 130 -5.25 3.22 -2.58
N TYR A 131 -6.07 2.83 -3.55
CA TYR A 131 -5.72 2.88 -4.98
C TYR A 131 -5.50 4.31 -5.47
N ASN A 132 -6.32 5.25 -5.01
CA ASN A 132 -6.20 6.67 -5.31
C ASN A 132 -5.12 7.39 -4.49
N GLU A 133 -4.32 6.64 -3.72
CA GLU A 133 -3.23 7.15 -2.87
C GLU A 133 -3.73 8.04 -1.70
N GLU A 134 -5.02 7.97 -1.35
CA GLU A 134 -5.63 8.65 -0.19
C GLU A 134 -5.37 7.84 1.11
N TYR A 135 -4.11 7.54 1.41
CA TYR A 135 -3.71 6.58 2.45
C TYR A 135 -4.21 6.93 3.85
N GLU A 136 -4.12 8.19 4.27
CA GLU A 136 -4.57 8.60 5.61
C GLU A 136 -6.09 8.47 5.76
N ARG A 137 -6.83 8.74 4.69
CA ARG A 137 -8.28 8.52 4.64
C ARG A 137 -8.60 7.02 4.71
N ALA A 138 -7.88 6.20 3.96
CA ALA A 138 -8.02 4.75 3.99
C ALA A 138 -7.74 4.19 5.40
N ILE A 139 -6.67 4.66 6.08
CA ILE A 139 -6.33 4.27 7.45
C ILE A 139 -7.45 4.68 8.42
N SER A 140 -7.96 5.91 8.31
CA SER A 140 -9.04 6.39 9.16
C SER A 140 -10.31 5.54 9.01
N GLU A 141 -10.76 5.31 7.78
CA GLU A 141 -11.96 4.51 7.50
C GLU A 141 -11.78 3.03 7.88
N ALA A 142 -10.59 2.46 7.68
CA ALA A 142 -10.28 1.10 8.11
C ALA A 142 -10.31 0.96 9.65
N ASN A 143 -9.85 1.96 10.39
CA ASN A 143 -9.97 1.96 11.85
C ASN A 143 -11.43 2.07 12.32
N LYS A 144 -12.26 2.89 11.66
CA LYS A 144 -13.70 2.95 11.94
C LYS A 144 -14.37 1.60 11.65
N MET A 145 -14.06 1.00 10.49
CA MET A 145 -14.54 -0.33 10.11
C MET A 145 -14.14 -1.38 11.14
N LYS A 146 -12.89 -1.36 11.61
CA LYS A 146 -12.40 -2.26 12.67
C LYS A 146 -13.21 -2.14 13.94
N GLN A 147 -13.48 -0.92 14.41
CA GLN A 147 -14.29 -0.67 15.59
C GLN A 147 -15.72 -1.19 15.40
N GLN A 148 -16.36 -0.88 14.28
CA GLN A 148 -17.71 -1.35 13.97
C GLN A 148 -17.79 -2.88 13.91
N ALA A 149 -16.78 -3.53 13.29
CA ALA A 149 -16.73 -4.98 13.21
C ALA A 149 -16.54 -5.62 14.60
N PHE A 150 -15.76 -4.98 15.49
CA PHE A 150 -15.61 -5.42 16.87
C PHE A 150 -16.93 -5.31 17.64
N GLU A 151 -17.63 -4.18 17.55
CA GLU A 151 -18.93 -3.95 18.19
C GLU A 151 -20.02 -4.94 17.72
N LYS A 152 -19.94 -5.38 16.45
CA LYS A 152 -20.85 -6.37 15.87
C LYS A 152 -20.40 -7.81 16.06
N ASN A 153 -19.26 -8.05 16.74
CA ASN A 153 -18.64 -9.35 16.90
C ASN A 153 -18.44 -10.07 15.55
N ASN A 154 -18.09 -9.31 14.51
CA ASN A 154 -17.93 -9.83 13.15
C ASN A 154 -16.46 -10.07 12.83
N HIS A 155 -16.02 -11.32 12.95
CA HIS A 155 -14.63 -11.71 12.70
C HIS A 155 -14.18 -11.47 11.26
N ARG A 156 -15.06 -11.66 10.27
CA ARG A 156 -14.75 -11.40 8.86
C ARG A 156 -14.48 -9.91 8.63
N GLY A 157 -15.30 -9.04 9.20
CA GLY A 157 -15.09 -7.59 9.16
C GLY A 157 -13.79 -7.16 9.84
N LEU A 158 -13.44 -7.79 10.98
CA LEU A 158 -12.16 -7.52 11.65
C LEU A 158 -10.95 -7.90 10.77
N VAL A 159 -10.97 -9.08 10.16
CA VAL A 159 -9.92 -9.53 9.24
C VAL A 159 -9.82 -8.55 8.05
N ALA A 160 -10.94 -8.22 7.42
CA ALA A 160 -10.98 -7.28 6.29
C ALA A 160 -10.45 -5.89 6.67
N ALA A 161 -10.80 -5.37 7.85
CA ALA A 161 -10.31 -4.08 8.34
C ALA A 161 -8.78 -4.08 8.53
N HIS A 162 -8.22 -5.16 9.10
CA HIS A 162 -6.78 -5.31 9.24
C HIS A 162 -6.06 -5.46 7.90
N GLN A 163 -6.67 -6.12 6.90
CA GLN A 163 -6.14 -6.16 5.54
C GLN A 163 -6.12 -4.75 4.92
N CYS A 164 -7.21 -3.97 5.04
CA CYS A 164 -7.25 -2.59 4.57
C CYS A 164 -6.18 -1.71 5.22
N LEU A 165 -5.99 -1.83 6.55
CA LEU A 165 -4.92 -1.13 7.27
C LEU A 165 -3.54 -1.51 6.71
N SER A 166 -3.30 -2.81 6.52
CA SER A 166 -2.04 -3.28 5.94
C SER A 166 -1.78 -2.65 4.58
N ASN A 167 -2.79 -2.65 3.70
CA ASN A 167 -2.68 -2.11 2.35
C ASN A 167 -2.35 -0.62 2.34
N ALA A 168 -3.06 0.15 3.15
CA ALA A 168 -2.86 1.59 3.27
C ALA A 168 -1.50 1.93 3.88
N TYR A 169 -1.05 1.19 4.90
CA TYR A 169 0.28 1.36 5.48
C TYR A 169 1.39 1.02 4.49
N ILE A 170 1.29 -0.11 3.77
CA ILE A 170 2.27 -0.50 2.76
C ILE A 170 2.30 0.51 1.61
N GLY A 171 1.14 0.97 1.14
CA GLY A 171 1.03 1.99 0.11
C GLY A 171 1.73 3.30 0.52
N SER A 172 1.56 3.72 1.77
CA SER A 172 2.23 4.89 2.35
C SER A 172 3.69 4.64 2.79
N GLN A 173 4.27 3.47 2.48
CA GLN A 173 5.63 3.04 2.82
C GLN A 173 5.88 2.75 4.32
N ARG A 174 4.84 2.63 5.11
CA ARG A 174 4.88 2.27 6.54
C ARG A 174 4.84 0.75 6.68
N TRP A 175 5.92 0.10 6.25
CA TRP A 175 6.02 -1.35 6.10
C TRP A 175 5.80 -2.12 7.40
N GLU A 176 6.38 -1.65 8.51
CA GLU A 176 6.28 -2.34 9.80
C GLU A 176 4.85 -2.39 10.33
N GLU A 177 4.13 -1.26 10.23
CA GLU A 177 2.73 -1.19 10.63
C GLU A 177 1.84 -2.03 9.71
N GLY A 178 2.14 -2.02 8.40
CA GLY A 178 1.43 -2.82 7.41
C GLY A 178 1.52 -4.31 7.70
N ILE A 179 2.74 -4.80 8.01
CA ILE A 179 2.96 -6.21 8.37
C ILE A 179 2.26 -6.56 9.67
N LYS A 180 2.41 -5.73 10.69
CA LYS A 180 1.75 -5.95 11.97
C LYS A 180 0.23 -6.05 11.81
N ALA A 181 -0.37 -5.18 11.00
CA ALA A 181 -1.80 -5.26 10.71
C ALA A 181 -2.17 -6.58 10.03
N LEU A 182 -1.37 -7.04 9.06
CA LEU A 182 -1.62 -8.29 8.35
C LEU A 182 -1.41 -9.54 9.23
N GLU A 183 -0.42 -9.52 10.12
CA GLU A 183 -0.22 -10.59 11.11
C GLU A 183 -1.38 -10.64 12.12
N GLU A 184 -1.99 -9.51 12.47
CA GLU A 184 -3.21 -9.49 13.28
C GLU A 184 -4.41 -10.06 12.49
N ALA A 185 -4.56 -9.71 11.21
CA ALA A 185 -5.57 -10.34 10.35
C ALA A 185 -5.43 -11.87 10.32
N TYR A 186 -4.18 -12.35 10.20
CA TYR A 186 -3.89 -13.78 10.20
C TYR A 186 -4.22 -14.48 11.53
N LYS A 187 -3.92 -13.86 12.67
CA LYS A 187 -4.25 -14.40 14.00
C LYS A 187 -5.76 -14.50 14.25
N LEU A 188 -6.54 -13.61 13.65
CA LEU A 188 -8.01 -13.62 13.74
C LEU A 188 -8.67 -14.71 12.89
N LEU A 189 -7.93 -15.37 11.99
CA LEU A 189 -8.44 -16.47 11.20
C LEU A 189 -8.61 -17.71 12.06
N ALA A 190 -9.85 -18.04 12.38
CA ALA A 190 -10.19 -19.30 13.03
C ALA A 190 -9.77 -20.51 12.16
N PRO A 191 -9.52 -21.71 12.75
CA PRO A 191 -9.15 -22.91 11.98
C PRO A 191 -10.17 -23.29 10.90
N ASP A 192 -11.44 -22.98 11.13
CA ASP A 192 -12.60 -23.20 10.25
C ASP A 192 -12.97 -21.97 9.41
N ALA A 193 -12.13 -20.93 9.43
CA ALA A 193 -12.35 -19.73 8.61
C ALA A 193 -12.49 -20.09 7.13
N ASN A 194 -13.30 -19.31 6.42
CA ASN A 194 -13.49 -19.48 4.98
C ASN A 194 -12.12 -19.60 4.27
N PRO A 195 -11.85 -20.72 3.57
CA PRO A 195 -10.56 -20.96 2.92
C PRO A 195 -10.12 -19.85 1.99
N VAL A 196 -11.05 -19.20 1.29
CA VAL A 196 -10.76 -18.09 0.37
C VAL A 196 -10.19 -16.88 1.13
N VAL A 197 -10.74 -16.55 2.29
CA VAL A 197 -10.22 -15.46 3.14
C VAL A 197 -8.82 -15.81 3.65
N ARG A 198 -8.61 -17.06 4.08
CA ARG A 198 -7.30 -17.55 4.52
C ARG A 198 -6.27 -17.49 3.40
N ILE A 199 -6.62 -17.94 2.19
CA ILE A 199 -5.77 -17.85 0.98
C ILE A 199 -5.41 -16.40 0.70
N SER A 200 -6.38 -15.48 0.77
CA SER A 200 -6.14 -14.04 0.56
C SER A 200 -5.12 -13.46 1.54
N VAL A 201 -5.31 -13.71 2.85
CA VAL A 201 -4.39 -13.21 3.89
C VAL A 201 -2.98 -13.83 3.74
N LEU A 202 -2.90 -15.14 3.48
CA LEU A 202 -1.62 -15.83 3.29
C LEU A 202 -0.88 -15.33 2.05
N SER A 203 -1.58 -15.10 0.94
CA SER A 203 -0.99 -14.53 -0.28
C SER A 203 -0.41 -13.14 -0.04
N GLN A 204 -1.09 -12.31 0.74
CA GLN A 204 -0.56 -11.00 1.15
C GLN A 204 0.68 -11.13 2.05
N LEU A 205 0.65 -12.05 3.03
CA LEU A 205 1.81 -12.32 3.89
C LEU A 205 3.02 -12.83 3.10
N VAL A 206 2.81 -13.70 2.12
CA VAL A 206 3.85 -14.16 1.18
C VAL A 206 4.46 -12.97 0.43
N SER A 207 3.62 -12.10 -0.14
CA SER A 207 4.08 -10.93 -0.89
C SER A 207 4.90 -9.97 -0.02
N VAL A 208 4.43 -9.69 1.18
CA VAL A 208 5.08 -8.74 2.09
C VAL A 208 6.38 -9.31 2.65
N THR A 209 6.40 -10.57 3.05
CA THR A 209 7.62 -11.22 3.58
C THR A 209 8.73 -11.34 2.52
N LYS A 210 8.37 -11.46 1.24
CA LYS A 210 9.31 -11.38 0.12
C LYS A 210 9.99 -10.01 0.08
N GLU A 211 9.22 -8.93 0.15
CA GLU A 211 9.77 -7.56 0.09
C GLU A 211 10.70 -7.26 1.29
N MET A 212 10.38 -7.82 2.46
CA MET A 212 11.25 -7.75 3.64
C MET A 212 12.48 -8.66 3.58
N LYS A 213 12.61 -9.49 2.55
CA LYS A 213 13.67 -10.50 2.43
C LYS A 213 13.72 -11.49 3.61
N ASN A 214 12.59 -11.75 4.25
CA ASN A 214 12.48 -12.70 5.35
C ASN A 214 12.16 -14.10 4.82
N ASN A 215 13.18 -14.81 4.37
CA ASN A 215 13.03 -16.11 3.75
C ASN A 215 12.40 -17.17 4.68
N SER A 216 12.61 -17.10 6.00
CA SER A 216 12.02 -18.06 6.93
C SER A 216 10.49 -17.90 7.02
N LYS A 217 10.00 -16.67 7.23
CA LYS A 217 8.56 -16.40 7.23
C LYS A 217 7.94 -16.64 5.85
N LEU A 218 8.62 -16.25 4.78
CA LEU A 218 8.18 -16.49 3.41
C LEU A 218 7.90 -17.97 3.16
N PHE A 219 8.84 -18.85 3.50
CA PHE A 219 8.69 -20.28 3.29
C PHE A 219 7.54 -20.88 4.13
N LYS A 220 7.42 -20.44 5.40
CA LYS A 220 6.32 -20.87 6.26
C LYS A 220 4.96 -20.51 5.64
N TYR A 221 4.76 -19.27 5.22
CA TYR A 221 3.48 -18.84 4.65
C TYR A 221 3.20 -19.46 3.29
N LEU A 222 4.24 -19.74 2.47
CA LEU A 222 4.08 -20.51 1.23
C LEU A 222 3.56 -21.92 1.47
N GLN A 223 4.12 -22.65 2.44
CA GLN A 223 3.65 -24.00 2.80
C GLN A 223 2.21 -23.98 3.30
N GLU A 224 1.85 -23.01 4.13
CA GLU A 224 0.47 -22.88 4.63
C GLU A 224 -0.51 -22.51 3.51
N LEU A 225 -0.11 -21.61 2.60
CA LEU A 225 -0.90 -21.24 1.43
C LEU A 225 -1.15 -22.46 0.53
N GLU A 226 -0.08 -23.18 0.20
CA GLU A 226 -0.13 -24.40 -0.61
C GLU A 226 -1.07 -25.44 0.02
N SER A 227 -0.88 -25.74 1.30
CA SER A 227 -1.71 -26.70 2.02
C SER A 227 -3.19 -26.30 2.05
N THR A 228 -3.47 -25.01 2.29
CA THR A 228 -4.84 -24.48 2.31
C THR A 228 -5.49 -24.56 0.92
N LEU A 229 -4.74 -24.20 -0.11
CA LEU A 229 -5.19 -24.21 -1.50
C LEU A 229 -5.52 -25.65 -1.97
N TYR A 230 -4.58 -26.58 -1.79
CA TYR A 230 -4.78 -27.97 -2.20
C TYR A 230 -5.93 -28.64 -1.44
N LYS A 231 -6.09 -28.38 -0.13
CA LYS A 231 -7.22 -28.88 0.66
C LYS A 231 -8.53 -28.34 0.08
N HIS A 232 -8.63 -27.04 -0.16
CA HIS A 232 -9.84 -26.42 -0.68
C HIS A 232 -10.24 -26.95 -2.05
N ILE A 233 -9.29 -27.14 -2.96
CA ILE A 233 -9.54 -27.68 -4.30
C ILE A 233 -9.88 -29.17 -4.26
N LYS A 234 -9.28 -29.94 -3.34
CA LYS A 234 -9.63 -31.36 -3.15
C LYS A 234 -11.08 -31.53 -2.71
N GLU A 235 -11.55 -30.63 -1.83
CA GLU A 235 -12.95 -30.60 -1.38
C GLU A 235 -13.90 -30.06 -2.45
N ASN A 236 -13.41 -29.21 -3.40
CA ASN A 236 -14.19 -28.55 -4.42
C ASN A 236 -13.47 -28.57 -5.79
N PRO A 237 -13.39 -29.72 -6.48
CA PRO A 237 -12.57 -29.86 -7.70
C PRO A 237 -12.98 -28.94 -8.86
N SER A 238 -14.27 -28.57 -8.97
CA SER A 238 -14.79 -27.65 -9.98
C SER A 238 -14.22 -26.24 -9.89
N LEU A 239 -13.67 -25.86 -8.72
CA LEU A 239 -13.09 -24.53 -8.52
C LEU A 239 -11.65 -24.39 -9.04
N LYS A 240 -10.99 -25.46 -9.48
CA LYS A 240 -9.56 -25.49 -9.82
C LYS A 240 -9.18 -24.41 -10.81
N ASP A 241 -9.95 -24.24 -11.88
CA ASP A 241 -9.65 -23.27 -12.94
C ASP A 241 -9.79 -21.82 -12.43
N GLY A 242 -10.74 -21.57 -11.52
CA GLY A 242 -10.91 -20.27 -10.86
C GLY A 242 -9.75 -19.88 -9.94
N PHE A 243 -8.96 -20.85 -9.48
CA PHE A 243 -7.78 -20.63 -8.63
C PHE A 243 -6.45 -20.70 -9.39
N SER A 244 -6.46 -20.76 -10.74
CA SER A 244 -5.24 -20.82 -11.57
C SER A 244 -4.24 -19.72 -11.23
N ASP A 245 -4.71 -18.50 -10.97
CA ASP A 245 -3.90 -17.36 -10.54
C ASP A 245 -3.18 -17.60 -9.21
N VAL A 246 -3.84 -18.24 -8.26
CA VAL A 246 -3.25 -18.52 -6.93
C VAL A 246 -2.22 -19.65 -7.02
N PHE A 247 -2.48 -20.67 -7.84
CA PHE A 247 -1.49 -21.71 -8.13
C PHE A 247 -0.26 -21.12 -8.83
N LEU A 248 -0.46 -20.31 -9.87
CA LEU A 248 0.60 -19.59 -10.55
C LEU A 248 1.44 -18.75 -9.57
N PHE A 249 0.78 -17.95 -8.76
CA PHE A 249 1.40 -17.14 -7.72
C PHE A 249 2.26 -17.99 -6.77
N ASN A 250 1.70 -19.07 -6.24
CA ASN A 250 2.39 -19.93 -5.29
C ASN A 250 3.67 -20.53 -5.87
N GLU A 251 3.61 -21.06 -7.09
CA GLU A 251 4.75 -21.64 -7.78
C GLU A 251 5.83 -20.59 -8.08
N LEU A 252 5.46 -19.39 -8.49
CA LEU A 252 6.40 -18.30 -8.75
C LEU A 252 7.12 -17.83 -7.46
N PHE A 253 6.41 -17.79 -6.33
CA PHE A 253 7.03 -17.41 -5.06
C PHE A 253 7.92 -18.52 -4.48
N TYR A 254 7.61 -19.79 -4.71
CA TYR A 254 8.55 -20.88 -4.43
C TYR A 254 9.81 -20.77 -5.29
N ALA A 255 9.67 -20.50 -6.58
CA ALA A 255 10.82 -20.26 -7.45
C ALA A 255 11.68 -19.09 -6.95
N TYR A 256 11.06 -17.98 -6.57
CA TYR A 256 11.73 -16.84 -5.95
C TYR A 256 12.47 -17.21 -4.66
N TYR A 257 11.82 -17.97 -3.76
CA TYR A 257 12.43 -18.46 -2.52
C TYR A 257 13.66 -19.31 -2.79
N TYR A 258 13.57 -20.27 -3.72
CA TYR A 258 14.69 -21.16 -4.05
C TYR A 258 15.83 -20.44 -4.75
N LEU A 259 15.57 -19.41 -5.56
CA LEU A 259 16.63 -18.55 -6.11
C LEU A 259 17.36 -17.78 -5.00
N ASN A 260 16.64 -17.25 -4.02
CA ASN A 260 17.24 -16.53 -2.90
C ASN A 260 18.02 -17.45 -1.95
N THR A 261 17.69 -18.72 -1.88
CA THR A 261 18.38 -19.74 -1.08
C THR A 261 19.41 -20.54 -1.90
N GLN A 262 19.78 -20.04 -3.10
CA GLN A 262 20.82 -20.62 -3.97
C GLN A 262 20.54 -22.06 -4.43
N GLN A 263 19.28 -22.39 -4.69
CA GLN A 263 18.81 -23.69 -5.15
C GLN A 263 18.17 -23.59 -6.55
N PRO A 264 18.92 -23.29 -7.62
CA PRO A 264 18.38 -22.99 -8.94
C PRO A 264 17.61 -24.16 -9.58
N GLN A 265 18.00 -25.42 -9.31
CA GLN A 265 17.29 -26.59 -9.82
C GLN A 265 15.85 -26.63 -9.29
N ARG A 266 15.68 -26.48 -7.98
CA ARG A 266 14.33 -26.43 -7.39
C ARG A 266 13.53 -25.23 -7.88
N ALA A 267 14.18 -24.09 -8.04
CA ALA A 267 13.53 -22.91 -8.62
C ALA A 267 12.99 -23.21 -10.02
N TYR A 268 13.77 -23.93 -10.86
CA TYR A 268 13.36 -24.31 -12.20
C TYR A 268 12.18 -25.30 -12.21
N GLU A 269 12.16 -26.28 -11.31
CA GLU A 269 11.03 -27.21 -11.14
C GLU A 269 9.72 -26.45 -10.89
N HIS A 270 9.76 -25.44 -10.01
CA HIS A 270 8.58 -24.59 -9.74
C HIS A 270 8.22 -23.69 -10.93
N LEU A 271 9.20 -23.20 -11.69
CA LEU A 271 8.93 -22.44 -12.91
C LEU A 271 8.25 -23.30 -13.99
N VAL A 272 8.63 -24.57 -14.12
CA VAL A 272 7.97 -25.51 -15.03
C VAL A 272 6.52 -25.75 -14.63
N LYS A 273 6.25 -25.95 -13.32
CA LYS A 273 4.88 -26.05 -12.81
C LYS A 273 4.08 -24.76 -13.01
N ALA A 274 4.71 -23.60 -12.77
CA ALA A 274 4.07 -22.31 -13.00
C ALA A 274 3.58 -22.15 -14.45
N LYS A 275 4.32 -22.71 -15.43
CA LYS A 275 3.93 -22.69 -16.83
C LYS A 275 2.62 -23.42 -17.11
N GLU A 276 2.26 -24.44 -16.32
CA GLU A 276 1.01 -25.19 -16.47
C GLU A 276 -0.22 -24.35 -16.09
N TYR A 277 -0.03 -23.37 -15.18
CA TYR A 277 -1.09 -22.47 -14.72
C TYR A 277 -1.12 -21.14 -15.46
N GLN A 278 -0.11 -20.85 -16.28
CA GLN A 278 -0.05 -19.61 -17.05
C GLN A 278 -0.94 -19.70 -18.28
N ASN A 279 -1.89 -18.77 -18.40
CA ASN A 279 -2.81 -18.64 -19.53
C ASN A 279 -3.20 -17.18 -19.77
N GLU A 280 -3.90 -16.91 -20.89
CA GLU A 280 -4.31 -15.55 -21.27
C GLU A 280 -5.34 -14.92 -20.31
N ASN A 281 -6.06 -15.73 -19.54
CA ASN A 281 -7.08 -15.29 -18.60
C ASN A 281 -6.49 -14.97 -17.21
N ASN A 282 -5.20 -15.26 -16.97
CA ASN A 282 -4.56 -14.88 -15.74
C ASN A 282 -4.58 -13.37 -15.57
N TYR A 283 -4.73 -12.94 -14.32
CA TYR A 283 -4.64 -11.54 -13.99
C TYR A 283 -3.33 -10.92 -14.48
N PHE A 284 -3.43 -9.78 -15.15
CA PHE A 284 -2.33 -9.11 -15.84
C PHE A 284 -1.01 -9.05 -15.04
N MET A 285 -1.09 -8.73 -13.73
CA MET A 285 0.11 -8.61 -12.91
C MET A 285 0.75 -9.96 -12.57
N TYR A 286 0.01 -11.07 -12.59
CA TYR A 286 0.61 -12.40 -12.47
C TYR A 286 1.36 -12.82 -13.72
N GLN A 287 0.88 -12.40 -14.89
CA GLN A 287 1.63 -12.59 -16.13
C GLN A 287 2.95 -11.81 -16.09
N VAL A 288 2.95 -10.55 -15.61
CA VAL A 288 4.18 -9.77 -15.40
C VAL A 288 5.11 -10.46 -14.41
N LEU A 289 4.60 -10.95 -13.28
CA LEU A 289 5.37 -11.68 -12.27
C LEU A 289 6.00 -12.96 -12.83
N TYR A 290 5.27 -13.68 -13.70
CA TYR A 290 5.76 -14.87 -14.38
C TYR A 290 7.02 -14.55 -15.20
N PHE A 291 6.96 -13.56 -16.07
CA PHE A 291 8.12 -13.18 -16.89
C PHE A 291 9.27 -12.61 -16.04
N ASP A 292 8.99 -11.79 -15.03
CA ASP A 292 10.01 -11.29 -14.09
C ASP A 292 10.74 -12.44 -13.36
N THR A 293 10.01 -13.46 -12.93
CA THR A 293 10.60 -14.60 -12.20
C THR A 293 11.49 -15.46 -13.11
N TYR A 294 11.10 -15.68 -14.35
CA TYR A 294 11.95 -16.31 -15.36
C TYR A 294 13.20 -15.49 -15.65
N ALA A 295 13.07 -14.18 -15.79
CA ALA A 295 14.22 -13.29 -15.97
C ALA A 295 15.21 -13.39 -14.80
N ARG A 296 14.71 -13.46 -13.56
CA ARG A 296 15.54 -13.65 -12.35
C ARG A 296 16.27 -14.99 -12.37
N TYR A 297 15.60 -16.05 -12.78
CA TYR A 297 16.21 -17.36 -12.94
C TYR A 297 17.34 -17.34 -13.97
N TYR A 298 17.10 -16.84 -15.20
CA TYR A 298 18.11 -16.78 -16.24
C TYR A 298 19.27 -15.85 -15.86
N LYS A 299 18.99 -14.74 -15.18
CA LYS A 299 20.05 -13.91 -14.60
C LYS A 299 20.91 -14.67 -13.58
N TYR A 300 20.27 -15.51 -12.75
CA TYR A 300 20.97 -16.29 -11.73
C TYR A 300 21.95 -17.29 -12.34
N ILE A 301 21.55 -18.00 -13.39
CA ILE A 301 22.38 -19.00 -14.09
C ILE A 301 23.32 -18.39 -15.12
N GLY A 302 23.36 -17.07 -15.28
CA GLY A 302 24.31 -16.38 -16.19
C GLY A 302 23.81 -16.21 -17.63
N GLU A 303 22.61 -16.63 -17.97
CA GLU A 303 21.99 -16.49 -19.29
C GLU A 303 21.40 -15.08 -19.46
N TYR A 304 22.25 -14.08 -19.48
CA TYR A 304 21.84 -12.67 -19.36
C TYR A 304 21.00 -12.19 -20.54
N GLN A 305 21.25 -12.69 -21.76
CA GLN A 305 20.44 -12.33 -22.91
C GLN A 305 18.99 -12.82 -22.73
N LYS A 306 18.80 -14.08 -22.38
CA LYS A 306 17.45 -14.61 -22.12
C LYS A 306 16.77 -13.87 -20.97
N ALA A 307 17.51 -13.54 -19.91
CA ALA A 307 16.97 -12.75 -18.83
C ALA A 307 16.48 -11.38 -19.31
N SER A 308 17.24 -10.73 -20.19
CA SER A 308 16.85 -9.46 -20.79
C SER A 308 15.59 -9.59 -21.66
N ASP A 309 15.48 -10.63 -22.48
CA ASP A 309 14.35 -10.86 -23.38
C ASP A 309 13.05 -11.04 -22.58
N TYR A 310 13.09 -11.77 -21.46
CA TYR A 310 11.95 -11.89 -20.55
C TYR A 310 11.53 -10.55 -19.94
N ILE A 311 12.49 -9.68 -19.58
CA ILE A 311 12.18 -8.33 -19.11
C ILE A 311 11.60 -7.46 -20.23
N ASP A 312 12.02 -7.64 -21.48
CA ASP A 312 11.43 -6.91 -22.60
C ASP A 312 9.93 -7.21 -22.74
N THR A 313 9.53 -8.45 -22.53
CA THR A 313 8.12 -8.81 -22.49
C THR A 313 7.37 -8.04 -21.39
N THR A 314 7.93 -7.97 -20.17
CA THR A 314 7.31 -7.19 -19.08
C THR A 314 7.27 -5.70 -19.39
N LEU A 315 8.29 -5.16 -20.03
CA LEU A 315 8.35 -3.76 -20.42
C LEU A 315 7.27 -3.40 -21.46
N VAL A 316 7.04 -4.28 -22.44
CA VAL A 316 5.94 -4.09 -23.41
C VAL A 316 4.59 -4.08 -22.70
N MET A 317 4.36 -5.00 -21.78
CA MET A 317 3.11 -5.10 -21.03
C MET A 317 2.84 -3.87 -20.15
N LEU A 318 3.87 -3.26 -19.55
CA LEU A 318 3.73 -2.19 -18.55
C LEU A 318 3.74 -0.78 -19.14
N LYS A 319 4.11 -0.61 -20.42
CA LYS A 319 4.50 0.67 -21.03
C LYS A 319 3.46 1.78 -20.87
N ASP A 320 2.19 1.47 -21.09
CA ASP A 320 1.18 2.52 -21.28
C ASP A 320 0.45 2.94 -19.99
N ASN A 321 0.36 2.04 -19.00
CA ASN A 321 -0.49 2.26 -17.82
C ASN A 321 0.22 2.16 -16.47
N TYR A 322 1.48 1.68 -16.44
CA TYR A 322 2.17 1.33 -15.20
C TYR A 322 3.59 1.93 -15.12
N ALA A 323 3.70 3.25 -15.25
CA ALA A 323 4.99 3.96 -15.35
C ALA A 323 5.98 3.63 -14.21
N SER A 324 5.51 3.50 -12.97
CA SER A 324 6.36 3.14 -11.82
C SER A 324 6.95 1.74 -11.95
N ASP A 325 6.09 0.75 -12.31
CA ASP A 325 6.51 -0.64 -12.47
C ASP A 325 7.39 -0.80 -13.72
N TYR A 326 7.08 -0.06 -14.79
CA TYR A 326 7.91 0.03 -15.98
C TYR A 326 9.33 0.53 -15.64
N ALA A 327 9.45 1.60 -14.83
CA ALA A 327 10.75 2.10 -14.39
C ALA A 327 11.50 1.07 -13.51
N GLU A 328 10.80 0.32 -12.68
CA GLU A 328 11.42 -0.77 -11.90
C GLU A 328 11.95 -1.88 -12.80
N GLN A 329 11.20 -2.28 -13.83
CA GLN A 329 11.66 -3.29 -14.78
C GLN A 329 12.87 -2.81 -15.62
N LEU A 330 12.93 -1.53 -15.96
CA LEU A 330 14.14 -0.94 -16.55
C LEU A 330 15.36 -1.08 -15.64
N LEU A 331 15.19 -0.85 -14.31
CA LEU A 331 16.28 -1.05 -13.34
C LEU A 331 16.68 -2.52 -13.22
N VAL A 332 15.73 -3.45 -13.28
CA VAL A 332 16.01 -4.89 -13.28
C VAL A 332 16.82 -5.25 -14.51
N LYS A 333 16.43 -4.76 -15.70
CA LYS A 333 17.15 -4.97 -16.96
C LYS A 333 18.57 -4.38 -16.91
N ALA A 334 18.70 -3.16 -16.40
CA ALA A 334 20.01 -2.53 -16.23
C ALA A 334 20.93 -3.37 -15.33
N LYS A 335 20.42 -3.88 -14.20
CA LYS A 335 21.16 -4.77 -13.29
C LYS A 335 21.53 -6.12 -13.92
N ILE A 336 20.80 -6.60 -14.91
CA ILE A 336 21.17 -7.79 -15.69
C ILE A 336 22.41 -7.48 -16.51
N TRP A 337 22.41 -6.37 -17.24
CA TRP A 337 23.54 -5.97 -18.10
C TRP A 337 24.79 -5.60 -17.31
N VAL A 338 24.65 -4.95 -16.15
CA VAL A 338 25.79 -4.72 -15.23
C VAL A 338 26.42 -6.05 -14.84
N LYS A 339 25.61 -7.05 -14.48
CA LYS A 339 26.11 -8.37 -14.10
C LYS A 339 26.74 -9.12 -15.29
N ALA A 340 26.28 -8.85 -16.50
CA ALA A 340 26.86 -9.34 -17.74
C ALA A 340 28.17 -8.64 -18.13
N GLY A 341 28.55 -7.55 -17.46
CA GLY A 341 29.71 -6.73 -17.79
C GLY A 341 29.48 -5.73 -18.94
N ASP A 342 28.24 -5.58 -19.41
CA ASP A 342 27.85 -4.70 -20.52
C ASP A 342 27.28 -3.36 -19.97
N SER A 343 28.20 -2.46 -19.66
CA SER A 343 27.84 -1.14 -19.12
C SER A 343 27.22 -0.22 -20.19
N GLU A 344 27.52 -0.42 -21.45
CA GLU A 344 26.92 0.37 -22.54
C GLU A 344 25.41 0.18 -22.61
N LYS A 345 24.94 -1.05 -22.45
CA LYS A 345 23.50 -1.35 -22.40
C LYS A 345 22.84 -0.95 -21.06
N ALA A 346 23.60 -0.97 -19.97
CA ALA A 346 23.04 -0.68 -18.65
C ALA A 346 22.77 0.81 -18.42
N VAL A 347 23.70 1.68 -18.81
CA VAL A 347 23.63 3.13 -18.52
C VAL A 347 22.37 3.80 -19.07
N PRO A 348 21.97 3.63 -20.34
CA PRO A 348 20.74 4.24 -20.87
C PRO A 348 19.48 3.78 -20.13
N LEU A 349 19.45 2.52 -19.67
CA LEU A 349 18.31 1.98 -18.92
C LEU A 349 18.20 2.61 -17.53
N TYR A 350 19.32 2.84 -16.84
CA TYR A 350 19.34 3.58 -15.59
C TYR A 350 18.87 5.01 -15.75
N GLN A 351 19.38 5.72 -16.78
CA GLN A 351 18.98 7.09 -17.06
C GLN A 351 17.47 7.21 -17.32
N LYS A 352 16.94 6.32 -18.16
CA LYS A 352 15.52 6.27 -18.48
C LYS A 352 14.67 5.97 -17.24
N ALA A 353 15.08 5.00 -16.43
CA ALA A 353 14.37 4.65 -15.21
C ALA A 353 14.36 5.79 -14.19
N LEU A 354 15.50 6.50 -14.04
CA LEU A 354 15.60 7.66 -13.15
C LEU A 354 14.66 8.79 -13.59
N ALA A 355 14.69 9.14 -14.87
CA ALA A 355 13.83 10.18 -15.41
C ALA A 355 12.33 9.91 -15.15
N ILE A 356 11.91 8.64 -15.30
CA ILE A 356 10.52 8.25 -15.02
C ILE A 356 10.23 8.31 -13.52
N LYS A 357 11.14 7.84 -12.67
CA LYS A 357 10.98 7.87 -11.20
C LYS A 357 10.95 9.30 -10.67
N ASP A 358 11.79 10.18 -11.17
CA ASP A 358 11.78 11.59 -10.79
C ASP A 358 10.45 12.25 -11.16
N SER A 359 9.96 12.00 -12.38
CA SER A 359 8.66 12.49 -12.83
C SER A 359 7.51 11.94 -11.97
N ALA A 360 7.52 10.63 -11.66
CA ALA A 360 6.50 10.00 -10.83
C ALA A 360 6.56 10.49 -9.37
N SER A 361 7.76 10.67 -8.82
CA SER A 361 7.97 11.22 -7.47
C SER A 361 7.51 12.67 -7.38
N MET A 362 7.75 13.46 -8.43
CA MET A 362 7.33 14.86 -8.50
C MET A 362 5.80 14.97 -8.62
N SER A 363 5.18 14.08 -9.41
CA SER A 363 3.72 13.98 -9.51
C SER A 363 3.09 13.58 -8.17
N LEU A 364 3.65 12.58 -7.50
CA LEU A 364 3.19 12.14 -6.18
C LEU A 364 3.35 13.26 -5.14
N ALA A 365 4.50 13.93 -5.13
CA ALA A 365 4.75 15.06 -4.23
C ALA A 365 3.79 16.22 -4.49
N ASN A 366 3.51 16.53 -5.76
CA ASN A 366 2.53 17.55 -6.14
C ASN A 366 1.11 17.17 -5.70
N ASN A 367 0.69 15.91 -5.90
CA ASN A 367 -0.61 15.41 -5.45
C ASN A 367 -0.72 15.46 -3.93
N GLN A 368 0.31 15.04 -3.20
CA GLN A 368 0.36 15.15 -1.74
C GLN A 368 0.34 16.61 -1.28
N MET A 369 1.05 17.49 -1.99
CA MET A 369 1.04 18.92 -1.70
C MET A 369 -0.35 19.54 -1.95
N GLU A 370 -1.04 19.15 -3.02
CA GLU A 370 -2.43 19.57 -3.27
C GLU A 370 -3.39 19.05 -2.21
N GLN A 371 -3.25 17.78 -1.78
CA GLN A 371 -4.03 17.22 -0.69
C GLN A 371 -3.77 17.95 0.63
N ILE A 372 -2.50 18.25 0.94
CA ILE A 372 -2.12 19.04 2.12
C ILE A 372 -2.69 20.46 2.03
N LYS A 373 -2.60 21.11 0.86
CA LYS A 373 -3.20 22.43 0.64
C LYS A 373 -4.71 22.39 0.79
N SER A 374 -5.37 21.38 0.24
CA SER A 374 -6.82 21.20 0.35
C SER A 374 -7.25 20.93 1.79
N SER A 375 -6.55 20.05 2.51
CA SER A 375 -6.82 19.81 3.94
C SER A 375 -6.55 21.07 4.77
N TYR A 376 -5.45 21.77 4.50
CA TYR A 376 -5.14 23.03 5.16
C TYR A 376 -6.18 24.13 4.89
N GLN A 377 -6.70 24.21 3.66
CA GLN A 377 -7.80 25.14 3.34
C GLN A 377 -9.09 24.77 4.05
N LEU A 378 -9.42 23.46 4.11
CA LEU A 378 -10.56 22.95 4.88
C LEU A 378 -10.40 23.22 6.39
N ASP A 379 -9.24 22.97 6.93
CA ASP A 379 -8.92 23.26 8.33
C ASP A 379 -8.95 24.77 8.61
N LYS A 380 -8.46 25.58 7.67
CA LYS A 380 -8.54 27.05 7.76
C LYS A 380 -9.99 27.53 7.73
N ILE A 381 -10.81 27.00 6.82
CA ILE A 381 -12.24 27.30 6.76
C ILE A 381 -12.94 26.87 8.04
N ASN A 382 -12.66 25.67 8.54
CA ASN A 382 -13.21 25.16 9.80
C ASN A 382 -12.76 26.01 11.01
N MET A 383 -11.48 26.39 11.05
CA MET A 383 -10.96 27.29 12.09
C MET A 383 -11.55 28.70 11.99
N GLU A 384 -11.75 29.22 10.78
CA GLU A 384 -12.43 30.50 10.57
C GLU A 384 -13.90 30.42 10.98
N GLN A 385 -14.58 29.33 10.67
CA GLN A 385 -15.97 29.06 11.10
C GLN A 385 -16.07 28.87 12.62
N GLN A 386 -15.14 28.14 13.22
CA GLN A 386 -15.07 28.03 14.70
C GLN A 386 -14.70 29.36 15.36
N ARG A 387 -13.79 30.13 14.76
CA ARG A 387 -13.47 31.49 15.22
C ARG A 387 -14.68 32.42 15.06
N HIS A 388 -15.43 32.29 13.97
CA HIS A 388 -16.66 33.05 13.74
C HIS A 388 -17.73 32.67 14.77
N ASN A 389 -17.98 31.38 15.00
CA ASN A 389 -18.94 30.90 16.00
C ASN A 389 -18.49 31.23 17.43
N ASN A 390 -17.19 31.14 17.73
CA ASN A 390 -16.66 31.58 19.01
C ASN A 390 -16.73 33.12 19.19
N ARG A 391 -16.51 33.89 18.08
CA ARG A 391 -16.75 35.33 18.11
C ARG A 391 -18.20 35.68 18.36
N ILE A 392 -19.16 35.01 17.73
CA ILE A 392 -20.59 35.20 17.97
C ILE A 392 -20.92 34.84 19.42
N ARG A 393 -20.42 33.70 19.95
CA ARG A 393 -20.60 33.31 21.36
C ARG A 393 -19.96 34.31 22.31
N LEU A 394 -18.76 34.80 22.00
CA LEU A 394 -18.05 35.82 22.79
C LEU A 394 -18.77 37.18 22.72
N ILE A 395 -19.32 37.56 21.55
CA ILE A 395 -20.14 38.77 21.39
C ILE A 395 -21.42 38.62 22.19
N PHE A 396 -22.10 37.46 22.14
CA PHE A 396 -23.29 37.19 22.92
C PHE A 396 -23.02 37.20 24.43
N LEU A 397 -21.92 36.60 24.86
CA LEU A 397 -21.43 36.65 26.25
C LEU A 397 -21.01 38.07 26.66
N ALA A 398 -20.31 38.79 25.76
CA ALA A 398 -19.96 40.18 26.02
C ALA A 398 -21.15 41.10 26.09
N VAL A 399 -22.19 40.89 25.24
CA VAL A 399 -23.43 41.63 25.30
C VAL A 399 -24.19 41.33 26.59
N ILE A 400 -24.27 40.06 27.00
CA ILE A 400 -24.86 39.67 28.29
C ILE A 400 -24.06 40.27 29.46
N ILE A 401 -22.73 40.20 29.40
CA ILE A 401 -21.87 40.80 30.42
C ILE A 401 -21.94 42.32 30.39
N VAL A 402 -22.03 42.94 29.22
CA VAL A 402 -22.21 44.40 29.10
C VAL A 402 -23.58 44.83 29.60
N VAL A 403 -24.64 44.08 29.32
CA VAL A 403 -25.98 44.33 29.87
C VAL A 403 -25.98 44.14 31.39
N LEU A 404 -25.36 43.11 31.90
CA LEU A 404 -25.19 42.88 33.33
C LEU A 404 -24.22 43.88 33.99
N PHE A 405 -23.27 44.37 33.20
CA PHE A 405 -22.20 45.23 33.70
C PHE A 405 -22.48 46.75 33.56
N VAL A 406 -23.23 47.14 32.55
CA VAL A 406 -23.85 48.49 32.47
C VAL A 406 -24.71 48.74 33.70
N LEU A 407 -25.28 47.69 34.26
CA LEU A 407 -26.02 47.74 35.51
C LEU A 407 -25.13 47.78 36.75
N PHE A 408 -23.89 47.34 36.64
CA PHE A 408 -23.10 47.18 37.87
C PHE A 408 -21.98 48.17 38.07
N ILE A 409 -21.29 48.73 37.16
CA ILE A 409 -20.27 49.73 37.47
C ILE A 409 -19.46 50.18 36.25
N PHE A 410 -19.60 51.37 35.86
CA PHE A 410 -18.97 51.99 34.69
C PHE A 410 -17.45 52.32 34.88
N MET A 411 -16.92 52.27 36.05
CA MET A 411 -15.60 52.88 36.33
C MET A 411 -14.41 51.95 36.61
N PHE A 412 -14.62 50.69 36.95
CA PHE A 412 -13.51 49.88 37.48
C PHE A 412 -12.77 49.03 36.46
N ARG A 413 -13.10 49.05 35.22
CA ARG A 413 -12.76 48.00 34.31
C ARG A 413 -11.96 48.30 33.03
N LEU A 414 -11.78 49.54 32.68
CA LEU A 414 -10.90 49.83 31.52
C LEU A 414 -9.45 49.39 31.72
N ALA A 415 -9.00 49.35 32.97
CA ALA A 415 -7.63 48.95 33.31
C ALA A 415 -7.41 47.44 33.25
N MET A 416 -8.42 46.60 33.58
CA MET A 416 -8.24 45.11 33.57
C MET A 416 -8.30 44.50 32.17
N VAL A 417 -9.14 45.05 31.29
CA VAL A 417 -9.27 44.61 29.91
C VAL A 417 -7.98 44.86 29.11
N ARG A 418 -7.30 46.01 29.37
CA ARG A 418 -6.03 46.33 28.74
C ARG A 418 -4.90 45.36 29.15
N LYS A 419 -4.91 44.84 30.38
CA LYS A 419 -3.88 43.92 30.86
C LYS A 419 -4.04 42.51 30.32
N ALA A 420 -5.29 42.05 30.10
CA ALA A 420 -5.60 40.76 29.51
C ALA A 420 -5.26 40.70 28.00
N LEU A 421 -5.56 41.78 27.24
CA LEU A 421 -5.26 41.87 25.83
C LEU A 421 -3.74 41.83 25.56
N LYS A 422 -2.96 42.53 26.40
CA LYS A 422 -1.50 42.58 26.29
C LYS A 422 -0.82 41.23 26.56
N ARG A 423 -1.44 40.37 27.39
CA ARG A 423 -0.96 38.99 27.64
C ARG A 423 -1.27 38.05 26.46
N SER A 424 -2.46 38.11 25.90
CA SER A 424 -2.85 37.29 24.76
C SER A 424 -2.01 37.62 23.51
N GLU A 425 -1.69 38.90 23.30
CA GLU A 425 -0.83 39.36 22.21
C GLU A 425 0.63 38.81 22.32
N ASN A 426 1.13 38.71 23.57
CA ASN A 426 2.45 38.15 23.81
C ASN A 426 2.50 36.61 23.64
N GLU A 427 1.43 35.90 23.94
CA GLU A 427 1.37 34.44 23.75
C GLU A 427 1.27 34.08 22.25
N ILE A 428 0.48 34.84 21.48
CA ILE A 428 0.41 34.66 20.04
C ILE A 428 1.76 34.96 19.36
N ARG A 429 2.50 35.99 19.81
CA ARG A 429 3.83 36.28 19.30
C ARG A 429 4.84 35.18 19.59
N LYS A 430 4.78 34.55 20.77
CA LYS A 430 5.65 33.43 21.13
C LYS A 430 5.35 32.19 20.29
N ALA A 431 4.07 31.84 20.09
CA ALA A 431 3.69 30.71 19.26
C ALA A 431 4.09 30.90 17.78
N ALA A 432 3.93 32.11 17.24
CA ALA A 432 4.35 32.44 15.88
C ALA A 432 5.87 32.39 15.69
N ALA A 433 6.64 32.78 16.71
CA ALA A 433 8.11 32.71 16.65
C ALA A 433 8.61 31.25 16.59
N THR A 434 8.02 30.36 17.40
CA THR A 434 8.38 28.93 17.44
C THR A 434 8.11 28.23 16.10
N VAL A 435 6.97 28.52 15.45
CA VAL A 435 6.64 27.97 14.14
C VAL A 435 7.62 28.45 13.05
N ARG A 436 8.07 29.71 13.15
CA ARG A 436 9.02 30.28 12.19
C ARG A 436 10.41 29.64 12.32
N GLU A 437 10.88 29.44 13.54
CA GLU A 437 12.17 28.80 13.84
C GLU A 437 12.20 27.33 13.36
N THR A 438 11.10 26.60 13.59
CA THR A 438 10.96 25.20 13.13
C THR A 438 11.02 25.10 11.59
N ASN A 439 10.38 26.02 10.87
CA ASN A 439 10.41 26.06 9.42
C ASN A 439 11.79 26.44 8.84
N GLU A 440 12.53 27.32 9.49
CA GLU A 440 13.89 27.66 9.07
C GLU A 440 14.88 26.50 9.25
N ILE A 441 14.74 25.73 10.35
CA ILE A 441 15.52 24.51 10.58
C ILE A 441 15.22 23.47 9.52
N LYS A 442 13.92 23.24 9.21
CA LYS A 442 13.47 22.29 8.20
C LYS A 442 14.02 22.65 6.80
N ASN A 443 13.98 23.93 6.44
CA ASN A 443 14.49 24.40 5.13
C ASN A 443 16.03 24.25 5.02
N ARG A 444 16.78 24.56 6.08
CA ARG A 444 18.22 24.31 6.15
C ARG A 444 18.56 22.83 6.05
N PHE A 445 17.79 21.98 6.74
CA PHE A 445 17.94 20.53 6.67
C PHE A 445 17.75 20.01 5.26
N LEU A 446 16.64 20.37 4.58
CA LEU A 446 16.34 19.93 3.21
C LEU A 446 17.41 20.42 2.20
N SER A 447 17.92 21.64 2.39
CA SER A 447 19.01 22.19 1.56
C SER A 447 20.30 21.40 1.71
N ASN A 448 20.69 21.11 2.97
CA ASN A 448 21.89 20.34 3.27
C ASN A 448 21.77 18.88 2.79
N MET A 449 20.58 18.27 2.93
CA MET A 449 20.28 16.93 2.44
C MET A 449 20.45 16.84 0.93
N SER A 450 19.89 17.82 0.20
CA SER A 450 19.98 17.89 -1.26
C SER A 450 21.43 17.96 -1.74
N TYR A 451 22.26 18.71 -1.04
CA TYR A 451 23.69 18.80 -1.33
C TYR A 451 24.44 17.49 -1.05
N ASN A 452 24.18 16.89 0.12
CA ASN A 452 24.83 15.65 0.55
C ASN A 452 24.45 14.43 -0.29
N ILE A 453 23.23 14.41 -0.88
CA ILE A 453 22.80 13.39 -1.82
C ILE A 453 23.43 13.60 -3.20
N ARG A 454 23.54 14.85 -3.68
CA ARG A 454 24.05 15.15 -5.02
C ARG A 454 25.50 14.72 -5.19
N THR A 455 26.33 14.92 -4.17
CA THR A 455 27.79 14.63 -4.26
C THR A 455 28.08 13.15 -4.51
N PRO A 456 27.61 12.19 -3.67
CA PRO A 456 27.84 10.78 -3.94
C PRO A 456 27.14 10.30 -5.22
N LEU A 457 25.98 10.86 -5.57
CA LEU A 457 25.28 10.55 -6.80
C LEU A 457 26.10 10.94 -8.04
N ASN A 458 26.67 12.15 -8.04
CA ASN A 458 27.52 12.62 -9.12
C ASN A 458 28.78 11.75 -9.26
N ASN A 459 29.35 11.29 -8.15
CA ASN A 459 30.49 10.37 -8.19
C ASN A 459 30.11 9.02 -8.83
N VAL A 460 28.98 8.46 -8.44
CA VAL A 460 28.47 7.21 -9.04
C VAL A 460 28.27 7.37 -10.53
N VAL A 461 27.59 8.43 -10.96
CA VAL A 461 27.31 8.72 -12.38
C VAL A 461 28.60 9.02 -13.14
N GLY A 462 29.45 9.91 -12.60
CA GLY A 462 30.67 10.33 -13.27
C GLY A 462 31.68 9.19 -13.47
N PHE A 463 31.95 8.41 -12.43
CA PHE A 463 32.88 7.29 -12.53
C PHE A 463 32.31 6.13 -13.34
N SER A 464 31.00 5.91 -13.31
CA SER A 464 30.34 4.95 -14.21
C SER A 464 30.47 5.36 -15.68
N GLN A 465 30.32 6.66 -15.98
CA GLN A 465 30.54 7.17 -17.34
C GLN A 465 32.01 7.04 -17.77
N LEU A 466 32.96 7.30 -16.86
CA LEU A 466 34.38 7.14 -17.16
C LEU A 466 34.72 5.67 -17.49
N ILE A 467 34.18 4.72 -16.73
CA ILE A 467 34.34 3.29 -17.02
C ILE A 467 33.71 2.90 -18.37
N ALA A 468 32.59 3.51 -18.74
CA ALA A 468 31.86 3.18 -19.97
C ALA A 468 32.43 3.84 -21.23
N CYS A 469 33.03 5.04 -21.11
CA CYS A 469 33.47 5.82 -22.26
C CYS A 469 34.95 5.62 -22.66
N GLU A 470 35.79 5.05 -21.80
CA GLU A 470 37.19 4.85 -22.08
C GLU A 470 37.50 3.36 -22.40
N PRO A 471 37.79 3.02 -23.65
CA PRO A 471 38.00 1.62 -24.09
C PRO A 471 39.26 0.96 -23.53
N ASN A 472 40.25 1.72 -23.04
CA ASN A 472 41.57 1.26 -22.63
C ASN A 472 41.94 1.56 -21.17
N ILE A 473 40.99 1.55 -20.28
CA ILE A 473 41.27 1.69 -18.84
C ILE A 473 42.00 0.45 -18.35
N ASP A 474 43.16 0.67 -17.70
CA ASP A 474 43.89 -0.41 -17.04
C ASP A 474 43.07 -1.01 -15.88
N GLU A 475 43.38 -2.27 -15.53
CA GLU A 475 42.64 -3.01 -14.53
C GLU A 475 42.69 -2.37 -13.11
N GLY A 476 43.81 -1.68 -12.81
CA GLY A 476 43.97 -0.94 -11.55
C GLY A 476 43.04 0.25 -11.45
N THR A 477 43.03 1.09 -12.47
CA THR A 477 42.15 2.28 -12.56
C THR A 477 40.66 1.88 -12.59
N ARG A 478 40.34 0.79 -13.29
CA ARG A 478 38.96 0.24 -13.29
C ARG A 478 38.51 -0.18 -11.89
N LYS A 479 39.40 -0.84 -11.15
CA LYS A 479 39.15 -1.27 -9.77
C LYS A 479 39.00 -0.08 -8.84
N GLU A 480 39.81 0.97 -9.02
CA GLU A 480 39.71 2.21 -8.25
C GLU A 480 38.35 2.92 -8.49
N TYR A 481 37.95 3.08 -9.76
CA TYR A 481 36.65 3.69 -10.10
C TYR A 481 35.48 2.84 -9.57
N SER A 482 35.58 1.53 -9.66
CA SER A 482 34.60 0.61 -9.08
C SER A 482 34.49 0.78 -7.56
N ASN A 483 35.60 0.93 -6.86
CA ASN A 483 35.63 1.20 -5.42
C ASN A 483 35.00 2.54 -5.06
N ILE A 484 35.26 3.59 -5.85
CA ILE A 484 34.65 4.91 -5.62
C ILE A 484 33.13 4.84 -5.83
N ILE A 485 32.67 4.12 -6.84
CA ILE A 485 31.24 3.89 -7.09
C ILE A 485 30.63 3.15 -5.91
N HIS A 486 31.27 2.08 -5.45
CA HIS A 486 30.79 1.28 -4.32
C HIS A 486 30.68 2.12 -3.04
N GLN A 487 31.77 2.82 -2.67
CA GLN A 487 31.79 3.69 -1.48
C GLN A 487 30.75 4.81 -1.56
N SER A 488 30.57 5.41 -2.75
CA SER A 488 29.59 6.47 -2.95
C SER A 488 28.16 5.94 -2.87
N SER A 489 27.91 4.72 -3.36
CA SER A 489 26.62 4.03 -3.24
C SER A 489 26.32 3.67 -1.79
N GLU A 490 27.29 3.14 -1.04
CA GLU A 490 27.12 2.89 0.41
C GLU A 490 26.83 4.17 1.21
N LYS A 491 27.54 5.25 0.88
CA LYS A 491 27.32 6.55 1.51
C LYS A 491 25.91 7.09 1.21
N LEU A 492 25.43 6.91 -0.01
CA LEU A 492 24.09 7.28 -0.41
C LEU A 492 23.02 6.47 0.34
N MET A 493 23.24 5.17 0.46
CA MET A 493 22.34 4.27 1.22
C MET A 493 22.26 4.65 2.70
N ARG A 494 23.40 4.99 3.33
CA ARG A 494 23.41 5.49 4.71
C ARG A 494 22.60 6.78 4.83
N LEU A 495 22.83 7.74 3.94
CA LEU A 495 22.08 9.01 3.95
C LEU A 495 20.56 8.80 3.79
N VAL A 496 20.15 7.87 2.91
CA VAL A 496 18.73 7.52 2.76
C VAL A 496 18.17 6.93 4.04
N ASN A 497 18.89 6.02 4.69
CA ASN A 497 18.48 5.43 5.96
C ASN A 497 18.40 6.47 7.07
N ASP A 498 19.39 7.38 7.16
CA ASP A 498 19.39 8.48 8.14
C ASP A 498 18.16 9.40 7.97
N VAL A 499 17.76 9.68 6.70
CA VAL A 499 16.55 10.47 6.40
C VAL A 499 15.27 9.71 6.80
N LEU A 500 15.23 8.41 6.53
CA LEU A 500 14.10 7.56 6.90
C LEU A 500 13.97 7.47 8.44
N ASP A 501 15.09 7.31 9.15
CA ASP A 501 15.09 7.25 10.60
C ASP A 501 14.71 8.60 11.23
N LEU A 502 15.20 9.72 10.65
CA LEU A 502 14.79 11.05 11.07
C LEU A 502 13.29 11.27 10.82
N SER A 503 12.78 10.84 9.66
CA SER A 503 11.35 10.93 9.35
C SER A 503 10.49 10.11 10.32
N ARG A 504 10.98 8.95 10.75
CA ARG A 504 10.32 8.12 11.79
C ARG A 504 10.35 8.81 13.16
N LEU A 505 11.45 9.49 13.46
CA LEU A 505 11.65 10.26 14.69
C LEU A 505 10.69 11.48 14.72
N GLU A 506 10.63 12.26 13.63
CA GLU A 506 9.70 13.38 13.49
C GLU A 506 8.23 12.95 13.55
N ALA A 507 7.91 11.78 13.00
CA ALA A 507 6.56 11.20 13.03
C ALA A 507 6.19 10.59 14.40
N GLN A 508 7.08 10.64 15.41
CA GLN A 508 6.91 9.99 16.71
C GLN A 508 6.65 8.47 16.62
N MET A 509 7.12 7.86 15.55
CA MET A 509 6.90 6.42 15.28
C MET A 509 8.04 5.54 15.84
N MET A 510 9.11 6.12 16.38
CA MET A 510 10.13 5.37 17.08
C MET A 510 9.62 4.92 18.44
N LYS A 511 9.56 3.61 18.62
CA LYS A 511 9.31 3.02 19.95
C LYS A 511 10.64 2.90 20.66
N PHE A 512 10.83 3.74 21.66
CA PHE A 512 11.97 3.62 22.56
C PHE A 512 11.65 2.58 23.64
N GLN A 513 12.51 1.57 23.79
CA GLN A 513 12.49 0.72 24.97
C GLN A 513 13.34 1.39 26.04
N ILE A 514 12.67 1.98 27.01
CA ILE A 514 13.34 2.58 28.15
C ILE A 514 13.70 1.43 29.10
N GLN A 515 15.01 1.19 29.26
CA GLN A 515 15.55 0.21 30.20
C GLN A 515 16.55 0.93 31.11
N VAL A 516 16.73 0.35 32.27
CA VAL A 516 17.76 0.86 33.21
C VAL A 516 19.10 0.31 32.75
N TYR A 517 20.02 1.21 32.41
CA TYR A 517 21.38 0.87 32.02
C TYR A 517 22.38 1.45 33.05
N ASP A 518 23.46 0.73 33.22
CA ASP A 518 24.59 1.30 33.96
C ASP A 518 25.26 2.37 33.08
N ALA A 519 25.25 3.61 33.58
CA ALA A 519 25.79 4.76 32.86
C ALA A 519 27.32 4.61 32.58
N VAL A 520 28.04 3.91 33.43
CA VAL A 520 29.49 3.67 33.28
C VAL A 520 29.74 2.66 32.17
N GLU A 521 28.94 1.59 32.10
CA GLU A 521 29.02 0.56 31.06
C GLU A 521 28.65 1.15 29.68
N LEU A 522 27.63 1.97 29.62
CA LEU A 522 27.20 2.66 28.39
C LEU A 522 28.24 3.65 27.87
N CYS A 523 28.87 4.41 28.77
CA CYS A 523 29.96 5.30 28.41
C CYS A 523 31.21 4.54 27.95
N ASN A 524 31.53 3.42 28.59
CA ASN A 524 32.64 2.57 28.15
C ASN A 524 32.40 1.91 26.78
N GLU A 525 31.19 1.41 26.51
CA GLU A 525 30.82 0.91 25.18
C GLU A 525 30.88 2.00 24.12
N ALA A 526 30.37 3.18 24.40
CA ALA A 526 30.43 4.31 23.47
C ALA A 526 31.88 4.75 23.19
N CYS A 527 32.71 4.81 24.23
CA CYS A 527 34.14 5.09 24.07
C CYS A 527 34.87 4.00 23.29
N TYR A 528 34.57 2.73 23.54
CA TYR A 528 35.15 1.59 22.78
C TYR A 528 34.77 1.63 21.31
N MET A 529 33.53 1.91 20.99
CA MET A 529 33.09 2.09 19.60
C MET A 529 33.74 3.32 18.93
N ALA A 530 33.87 4.43 19.64
CA ALA A 530 34.52 5.64 19.13
C ALA A 530 36.03 5.41 18.89
N VAL A 531 36.70 4.70 19.79
CA VAL A 531 38.13 4.34 19.65
C VAL A 531 38.32 3.34 18.49
N SER A 532 37.46 2.34 18.36
CA SER A 532 37.47 1.43 17.18
C SER A 532 37.29 2.17 15.87
N TYR A 533 36.41 3.17 15.83
CA TYR A 533 36.18 3.98 14.63
C TYR A 533 37.36 4.90 14.29
N THR A 534 38.01 5.47 15.30
CA THR A 534 39.22 6.30 15.11
C THR A 534 40.44 5.46 14.73
N HIS A 535 40.59 4.24 15.27
CA HIS A 535 41.64 3.30 14.87
C HIS A 535 41.50 2.80 13.43
N LEU A 536 40.27 2.46 12.99
CA LEU A 536 40.01 2.11 11.60
C LEU A 536 40.36 3.25 10.63
N ARG A 537 40.08 4.50 11.01
CA ARG A 537 40.39 5.68 10.20
C ARG A 537 41.87 6.04 10.20
N ALA A 538 42.60 5.74 11.28
CA ALA A 538 44.05 5.90 11.34
C ALA A 538 44.77 4.90 10.44
N HIS A 539 44.28 3.65 10.34
CA HIS A 539 44.82 2.65 9.40
C HIS A 539 44.57 2.96 7.92
N GLU A 540 43.47 3.67 7.58
CA GLU A 540 43.24 4.14 6.22
C GLU A 540 44.16 5.29 5.82
N THR A 541 44.61 6.14 6.77
CA THR A 541 45.54 7.25 6.49
C THR A 541 47.00 6.81 6.41
N ASP A 542 47.40 5.74 7.08
CA ASP A 542 48.77 5.19 6.98
C ASP A 542 49.03 4.38 5.70
N SER A 543 48.03 4.06 4.90
CA SER A 543 48.21 3.37 3.61
C SER A 543 48.38 4.33 2.41
N TYR A 544 48.45 5.65 2.66
CA TYR A 544 48.68 6.70 1.63
C TYR A 544 49.91 7.58 1.90
N LEU A 545 50.88 7.09 2.73
CA LEU A 545 52.23 7.66 2.85
C LEU A 545 53.28 6.61 2.31
#